data_4dd796d453f55fd8ee9c3b81b2a5d78c
#
_entry.id   4dd796d453f55fd8ee9c3b81b2a5d78c
#
_cell.length_a   1.000
_cell.length_b   1.000
_cell.length_c   1.000
_cell.angle_alpha   90.00
_cell.angle_beta   90.00
_cell.angle_gamma   90.00
#
_symmetry.space_group_name_H-M   'P 1'
#
loop_
_entity.id
_entity.type
_entity.pdbx_description
1 polymer ?
#
loop_
_entity_poly.entity_id
_entity_poly.type
_entity_poly.pdbx_seq_one_letter_code
_entity_poly.pdbx_strand_id
1 'polypeptide(L)'
;MGVPVEQLVKNHLISESCGAIVAKTKKPHTIVQTFYRTGRSAHVSCTPVFDSCGEIEFYICNDRDLDEISSLQQELDKIRGLNDQYLQELESIKAWMGGQSKLIVADKEMLKVLALAARIAKVDSTALLLGETGVGKDEIARFIHQNSGRSNRRFVPINCAAITESLFESELFGHEGHAFTGAGSKVKPGLLEAADHGTLFLDEVGELSLNMQAKLLHVLQNRSFIRVGGNEPVQVDIRVIAATNCDLEEMVQQKRFREDLYYRLNVMPIHIPPLRKRKNDIIPLAQHFLDYYNQKYDFHRKLSPATCFALLN
;
A
#
# COMPACT_ATOMS: atom_id res chain seq x y z
N MET A 1 1.20 18.96 53.51
CA MET A 1 0.92 17.66 54.09
C MET A 1 2.02 17.38 55.10
N GLY A 2 1.75 17.39 56.41
CA GLY A 2 2.75 17.30 57.47
C GLY A 2 2.95 15.86 58.00
N VAL A 3 3.01 14.87 57.11
CA VAL A 3 3.21 13.49 57.55
C VAL A 3 4.70 13.13 57.35
N PRO A 4 5.41 12.64 58.42
CA PRO A 4 6.77 12.19 58.30
C PRO A 4 6.91 11.08 57.25
N VAL A 5 7.98 11.12 56.49
CA VAL A 5 8.22 10.18 55.35
C VAL A 5 8.26 8.71 55.82
N GLU A 6 8.72 8.49 57.05
CA GLU A 6 8.75 7.12 57.66
C GLU A 6 7.34 6.54 57.84
N GLN A 7 6.31 7.41 58.05
CA GLN A 7 4.92 6.95 58.11
C GLN A 7 4.36 6.58 56.75
N LEU A 8 4.86 7.18 55.67
CA LEU A 8 4.43 6.84 54.28
C LEU A 8 4.89 5.42 53.91
N VAL A 9 6.09 5.00 54.33
CA VAL A 9 6.60 3.64 54.16
C VAL A 9 5.82 2.65 55.04
N LYS A 10 5.61 2.98 56.32
CA LYS A 10 4.84 2.14 57.26
C LYS A 10 3.41 1.90 56.83
N ASN A 11 2.81 2.89 56.22
CA ASN A 11 1.42 2.86 55.73
C ASN A 11 1.31 2.25 54.31
N HIS A 12 2.40 1.64 53.76
CA HIS A 12 2.46 1.06 52.42
C HIS A 12 1.98 2.03 51.34
N LEU A 13 2.28 3.33 51.48
CA LEU A 13 1.98 4.32 50.42
C LEU A 13 3.10 4.40 49.38
N ILE A 14 4.33 4.12 49.78
CA ILE A 14 5.53 4.05 48.99
C ILE A 14 6.37 2.79 49.37
N SER A 15 7.14 2.23 48.41
CA SER A 15 7.98 1.06 48.69
C SER A 15 9.11 1.38 49.62
N GLU A 16 9.88 2.41 49.34
CA GLU A 16 11.03 2.89 50.13
C GLU A 16 11.09 4.43 50.03
N SER A 17 11.85 5.06 50.91
CA SER A 17 12.10 6.48 50.82
C SER A 17 13.56 6.81 50.59
N CYS A 18 13.84 7.43 49.46
CA CYS A 18 15.18 7.89 49.09
C CYS A 18 15.71 8.91 50.11
N GLY A 19 14.88 9.83 50.59
CA GLY A 19 15.24 10.81 51.62
C GLY A 19 15.61 10.18 52.94
N ALA A 20 14.92 9.10 53.38
CA ALA A 20 15.24 8.39 54.59
C ALA A 20 16.59 7.65 54.52
N ILE A 21 16.95 7.13 53.35
CA ILE A 21 18.26 6.51 53.11
C ILE A 21 19.37 7.58 53.15
N VAL A 22 19.16 8.69 52.47
CA VAL A 22 20.11 9.81 52.43
C VAL A 22 20.32 10.43 53.81
N ALA A 23 19.25 10.52 54.63
CA ALA A 23 19.35 10.98 56.04
C ALA A 23 20.31 10.13 56.88
N LYS A 24 20.33 8.79 56.66
CA LYS A 24 21.18 7.87 57.40
C LYS A 24 22.58 7.83 56.82
N THR A 25 22.73 7.89 55.50
CA THR A 25 24.04 7.67 54.82
C THR A 25 24.81 8.98 54.65
N LYS A 26 24.15 10.13 54.72
CA LYS A 26 24.72 11.45 54.42
C LYS A 26 25.36 11.52 52.99
N LYS A 27 24.92 10.66 52.06
CA LYS A 27 25.42 10.60 50.67
C LYS A 27 24.28 10.63 49.70
N PRO A 28 24.50 11.17 48.48
CA PRO A 28 23.52 11.09 47.41
C PRO A 28 23.14 9.63 47.14
N HIS A 29 21.83 9.39 46.90
CA HIS A 29 21.32 8.06 46.62
C HIS A 29 20.21 8.11 45.59
N THR A 30 20.08 7.02 44.82
CA THR A 30 19.01 6.86 43.80
C THR A 30 18.34 5.52 44.01
N ILE A 31 17.01 5.50 44.03
CA ILE A 31 16.22 4.28 44.16
C ILE A 31 15.09 4.27 43.10
N VAL A 32 14.56 3.09 42.82
CA VAL A 32 13.25 2.96 42.15
C VAL A 32 12.19 2.93 43.24
N GLN A 33 11.36 3.94 43.31
CA GLN A 33 10.31 4.08 44.30
C GLN A 33 8.96 3.78 43.65
N THR A 34 8.19 2.85 44.23
CA THR A 34 6.83 2.54 43.79
C THR A 34 5.82 3.26 44.70
N PHE A 35 4.87 3.95 44.09
CA PHE A 35 3.77 4.63 44.76
C PHE A 35 2.54 3.72 44.70
N TYR A 36 2.29 2.98 45.76
CA TYR A 36 1.23 1.95 45.80
C TYR A 36 -0.19 2.48 45.57
N ARG A 37 -0.46 3.77 45.89
CA ARG A 37 -1.77 4.38 45.65
C ARG A 37 -2.08 4.59 44.17
N THR A 38 -1.07 4.82 43.36
CA THR A 38 -1.21 5.10 41.92
C THR A 38 -0.72 3.96 41.04
N GLY A 39 0.02 2.98 41.63
CA GLY A 39 0.68 1.89 40.92
C GLY A 39 1.89 2.34 40.10
N ARG A 40 2.29 3.60 40.19
CA ARG A 40 3.40 4.17 39.41
C ARG A 40 4.74 3.90 40.06
N SER A 41 5.77 3.75 39.23
CA SER A 41 7.17 3.64 39.65
C SER A 41 8.00 4.79 39.09
N ALA A 42 8.83 5.39 39.92
CA ALA A 42 9.70 6.48 39.52
C ALA A 42 11.15 6.25 40.01
N HIS A 43 12.10 6.72 39.22
CA HIS A 43 13.49 6.90 39.66
C HIS A 43 13.56 8.15 40.51
N VAL A 44 13.76 7.97 41.83
CA VAL A 44 13.91 9.06 42.78
C VAL A 44 15.38 9.20 43.17
N SER A 45 15.98 10.33 42.84
CA SER A 45 17.36 10.68 43.23
C SER A 45 17.32 11.77 44.27
N CYS A 46 17.88 11.55 45.43
CA CYS A 46 17.96 12.56 46.49
C CYS A 46 19.42 12.89 46.79
N THR A 47 19.73 14.18 46.87
CA THR A 47 21.05 14.73 47.21
C THR A 47 20.92 15.59 48.45
N PRO A 48 21.73 15.33 49.52
CA PRO A 48 21.74 16.14 50.72
C PRO A 48 22.44 17.49 50.47
N VAL A 49 21.92 18.54 51.05
CA VAL A 49 22.58 19.85 51.17
C VAL A 49 22.89 20.08 52.62
N PHE A 50 24.16 20.41 52.89
CA PHE A 50 24.69 20.56 54.26
C PHE A 50 24.76 22.02 54.64
N ASP A 51 24.52 22.29 55.91
CA ASP A 51 24.77 23.58 56.53
C ASP A 51 26.26 23.83 56.83
N SER A 52 26.59 24.99 57.43
CA SER A 52 27.97 25.37 57.78
C SER A 52 28.55 24.48 58.94
N CYS A 53 27.71 23.73 59.65
CA CYS A 53 28.11 22.80 60.73
C CYS A 53 28.28 21.33 60.22
N GLY A 54 27.98 21.05 58.91
CA GLY A 54 28.08 19.72 58.34
C GLY A 54 26.86 18.84 58.58
N GLU A 55 25.77 19.42 59.11
CA GLU A 55 24.46 18.72 59.23
C GLU A 55 23.60 18.96 58.00
N ILE A 56 22.67 18.02 57.71
CA ILE A 56 21.79 18.13 56.54
C ILE A 56 20.73 19.21 56.78
N GLU A 57 20.79 20.25 56.00
CA GLU A 57 19.80 21.35 56.05
C GLU A 57 18.52 20.98 55.28
N PHE A 58 18.67 20.44 54.05
CA PHE A 58 17.56 19.92 53.23
C PHE A 58 18.03 18.92 52.19
N TYR A 59 17.07 18.33 51.47
CA TYR A 59 17.32 17.40 50.36
C TYR A 59 16.79 17.97 49.05
N ILE A 60 17.55 17.83 47.99
CA ILE A 60 17.05 18.02 46.63
C ILE A 60 16.68 16.64 46.09
N CYS A 61 15.38 16.40 45.91
CA CYS A 61 14.89 15.17 45.31
C CYS A 61 14.38 15.45 43.87
N ASN A 62 14.83 14.63 42.94
CA ASN A 62 14.35 14.65 41.56
C ASN A 62 13.72 13.28 41.28
N ASP A 63 12.50 13.27 40.76
CA ASP A 63 11.78 12.07 40.37
C ASP A 63 11.53 12.05 38.85
N ARG A 64 11.79 10.89 38.24
CA ARG A 64 11.50 10.65 36.82
C ARG A 64 10.56 9.47 36.71
N ASP A 65 9.40 9.71 36.08
CA ASP A 65 8.41 8.67 35.83
C ASP A 65 8.98 7.59 34.89
N LEU A 66 8.94 6.34 35.32
CA LEU A 66 9.41 5.19 34.53
C LEU A 66 8.35 4.71 33.55
N ASP A 67 7.06 4.97 33.82
CA ASP A 67 5.97 4.51 32.97
C ASP A 67 5.97 5.23 31.62
N GLU A 68 6.34 6.53 31.62
CA GLU A 68 6.46 7.32 30.39
C GLU A 68 7.63 6.83 29.52
N ILE A 69 8.77 6.53 30.12
CA ILE A 69 9.95 5.99 29.40
C ILE A 69 9.64 4.60 28.83
N SER A 70 8.98 3.76 29.62
CA SER A 70 8.60 2.41 29.21
C SER A 70 7.58 2.42 28.06
N SER A 71 6.59 3.31 28.11
CA SER A 71 5.60 3.45 27.03
C SER A 71 6.22 3.94 25.73
N LEU A 72 7.13 4.92 25.78
CA LEU A 72 7.87 5.40 24.61
C LEU A 72 8.80 4.33 24.03
N GLN A 73 9.44 3.52 24.88
CA GLN A 73 10.25 2.40 24.41
C GLN A 73 9.41 1.33 23.69
N GLN A 74 8.26 0.97 24.25
CA GLN A 74 7.34 0.02 23.60
C GLN A 74 6.82 0.55 22.25
N GLU A 75 6.56 1.83 22.17
CA GLU A 75 6.12 2.47 20.92
C GLU A 75 7.24 2.47 19.87
N LEU A 76 8.48 2.76 20.29
CA LEU A 76 9.67 2.67 19.44
C LEU A 76 9.94 1.23 18.94
N ASP A 77 9.81 0.24 19.79
CA ASP A 77 10.01 -1.16 19.42
C ASP A 77 8.92 -1.65 18.47
N LYS A 78 7.69 -1.19 18.65
CA LYS A 78 6.58 -1.45 17.73
C LYS A 78 6.83 -0.84 16.35
N ILE A 79 7.31 0.41 16.32
CA ILE A 79 7.66 1.12 15.07
C ILE A 79 8.85 0.42 14.38
N ARG A 80 9.87 -0.01 15.13
CA ARG A 80 11.01 -0.76 14.60
C ARG A 80 10.58 -2.10 14.01
N GLY A 81 9.77 -2.87 14.72
CA GLY A 81 9.23 -4.14 14.22
C GLY A 81 8.44 -4.00 12.92
N LEU A 82 7.62 -2.94 12.81
CA LEU A 82 6.92 -2.61 11.56
C LEU A 82 7.89 -2.23 10.43
N ASN A 83 8.94 -1.47 10.75
CA ASN A 83 9.95 -1.06 9.77
C ASN A 83 10.75 -2.27 9.25
N ASP A 84 11.13 -3.20 10.13
CA ASP A 84 11.85 -4.42 9.76
C ASP A 84 10.99 -5.35 8.87
N GLN A 85 9.70 -5.48 9.18
CA GLN A 85 8.77 -6.19 8.29
C GLN A 85 8.67 -5.53 6.92
N TYR A 86 8.60 -4.20 6.87
CA TYR A 86 8.59 -3.44 5.62
C TYR A 86 9.87 -3.66 4.80
N LEU A 87 11.04 -3.66 5.45
CA LEU A 87 12.32 -3.91 4.79
C LEU A 87 12.41 -5.33 4.23
N GLN A 88 11.95 -6.35 4.97
CA GLN A 88 11.90 -7.74 4.49
C GLN A 88 10.95 -7.90 3.29
N GLU A 89 9.77 -7.25 3.33
CA GLU A 89 8.86 -7.23 2.17
C GLU A 89 9.52 -6.56 0.95
N LEU A 90 10.24 -5.45 1.16
CA LEU A 90 10.97 -4.76 0.08
C LEU A 90 12.12 -5.61 -0.48
N GLU A 91 12.85 -6.33 0.36
CA GLU A 91 13.92 -7.23 -0.09
C GLU A 91 13.35 -8.41 -0.88
N SER A 92 12.25 -9.00 -0.45
CA SER A 92 11.57 -10.06 -1.19
C SER A 92 11.07 -9.59 -2.55
N ILE A 93 10.52 -8.38 -2.63
CA ILE A 93 10.10 -7.74 -3.89
C ILE A 93 11.31 -7.47 -4.80
N LYS A 94 12.42 -6.96 -4.25
CA LYS A 94 13.67 -6.73 -5.02
C LYS A 94 14.27 -8.04 -5.54
N ALA A 95 14.32 -9.09 -4.72
CA ALA A 95 14.80 -10.41 -5.13
C ALA A 95 13.93 -11.00 -6.25
N TRP A 96 12.62 -10.80 -6.15
CA TRP A 96 11.69 -11.24 -7.19
C TRP A 96 11.84 -10.44 -8.48
N MET A 97 12.04 -9.10 -8.40
CA MET A 97 12.32 -8.26 -9.57
C MET A 97 13.61 -8.65 -10.30
N GLY A 98 14.62 -9.14 -9.60
CA GLY A 98 15.89 -9.61 -10.20
C GLY A 98 15.77 -10.85 -11.07
N GLY A 99 14.66 -11.59 -11.03
CA GLY A 99 14.49 -12.87 -11.73
C GLY A 99 13.60 -12.86 -12.97
N GLN A 100 12.53 -12.07 -13.03
CA GLN A 100 11.54 -12.17 -14.13
C GLN A 100 10.76 -10.89 -14.45
N SER A 101 10.83 -9.80 -13.65
CA SER A 101 10.03 -8.61 -13.94
C SER A 101 10.82 -7.52 -14.65
N LYS A 102 10.17 -6.93 -15.67
CA LYS A 102 10.66 -5.75 -16.38
C LYS A 102 10.47 -4.45 -15.60
N LEU A 103 9.95 -4.52 -14.35
CA LEU A 103 9.67 -3.36 -13.52
C LEU A 103 10.97 -2.77 -12.96
N ILE A 104 11.22 -1.52 -13.30
CA ILE A 104 12.36 -0.76 -12.80
C ILE A 104 11.85 0.24 -11.78
N VAL A 105 12.26 0.07 -10.54
CA VAL A 105 11.81 0.89 -9.42
C VAL A 105 12.98 1.14 -8.48
N ALA A 106 13.26 2.41 -8.25
CA ALA A 106 14.28 2.89 -7.31
C ALA A 106 13.69 3.87 -6.29
N ASP A 107 12.53 4.46 -6.61
CA ASP A 107 11.88 5.45 -5.76
C ASP A 107 11.07 4.80 -4.62
N LYS A 108 11.16 5.40 -3.43
CA LYS A 108 10.50 4.89 -2.21
C LYS A 108 8.97 4.87 -2.34
N GLU A 109 8.38 5.88 -2.98
CA GLU A 109 6.92 5.93 -3.15
C GLU A 109 6.44 4.82 -4.08
N MET A 110 7.18 4.52 -5.15
CA MET A 110 6.84 3.42 -6.03
C MET A 110 7.07 2.05 -5.38
N LEU A 111 8.07 1.91 -4.51
CA LEU A 111 8.26 0.70 -3.70
C LEU A 111 7.08 0.44 -2.77
N LYS A 112 6.48 1.47 -2.17
CA LYS A 112 5.24 1.34 -1.37
C LYS A 112 4.06 0.84 -2.22
N VAL A 113 3.93 1.37 -3.43
CA VAL A 113 2.91 0.90 -4.40
C VAL A 113 3.08 -0.58 -4.71
N LEU A 114 4.31 -1.03 -4.96
CA LEU A 114 4.60 -2.44 -5.23
C LEU A 114 4.33 -3.33 -4.01
N ALA A 115 4.68 -2.89 -2.81
CA ALA A 115 4.37 -3.62 -1.57
C ALA A 115 2.86 -3.79 -1.39
N LEU A 116 2.07 -2.73 -1.63
CA LEU A 116 0.61 -2.81 -1.61
C LEU A 116 0.08 -3.75 -2.69
N ALA A 117 0.58 -3.63 -3.93
CA ALA A 117 0.21 -4.48 -5.06
C ALA A 117 0.50 -5.97 -4.78
N ALA A 118 1.64 -6.28 -4.14
CA ALA A 118 2.01 -7.65 -3.75
C ALA A 118 1.05 -8.24 -2.70
N ARG A 119 0.57 -7.44 -1.74
CA ARG A 119 -0.45 -7.86 -0.77
C ARG A 119 -1.79 -8.10 -1.44
N ILE A 120 -2.22 -7.18 -2.31
CA ILE A 120 -3.47 -7.29 -3.07
C ILE A 120 -3.44 -8.49 -4.02
N ALA A 121 -2.27 -8.84 -4.54
CA ALA A 121 -2.11 -10.01 -5.39
C ALA A 121 -2.55 -11.32 -4.72
N LYS A 122 -2.33 -11.46 -3.41
CA LYS A 122 -2.68 -12.66 -2.62
C LYS A 122 -4.18 -12.83 -2.38
N VAL A 123 -4.98 -11.79 -2.60
CA VAL A 123 -6.43 -11.80 -2.39
C VAL A 123 -7.14 -11.79 -3.73
N ASP A 124 -8.16 -12.65 -3.90
CA ASP A 124 -8.95 -12.73 -5.14
C ASP A 124 -10.06 -11.66 -5.17
N SER A 125 -9.68 -10.40 -4.99
CA SER A 125 -10.57 -9.24 -5.01
C SER A 125 -10.25 -8.31 -6.16
N THR A 126 -11.22 -7.46 -6.52
CA THR A 126 -11.05 -6.42 -7.54
C THR A 126 -10.01 -5.39 -7.07
N ALA A 127 -9.05 -5.07 -7.93
CA ALA A 127 -8.10 -3.98 -7.72
C ALA A 127 -8.39 -2.83 -8.70
N LEU A 128 -8.34 -1.59 -8.21
CA LEU A 128 -8.51 -0.38 -9.01
C LEU A 128 -7.21 0.42 -9.04
N LEU A 129 -6.59 0.53 -10.22
CA LEU A 129 -5.36 1.28 -10.45
C LEU A 129 -5.69 2.71 -10.88
N LEU A 130 -5.28 3.67 -10.07
CA LEU A 130 -5.54 5.09 -10.27
C LEU A 130 -4.23 5.82 -10.58
N GLY A 131 -4.22 6.63 -11.63
CA GLY A 131 -3.06 7.43 -11.98
C GLY A 131 -3.10 7.95 -13.40
N GLU A 132 -2.25 8.93 -13.69
CA GLU A 132 -2.19 9.59 -14.99
C GLU A 132 -1.86 8.58 -16.11
N THR A 133 -2.13 8.98 -17.35
CA THR A 133 -1.75 8.18 -18.52
C THR A 133 -0.23 8.04 -18.57
N GLY A 134 0.26 6.83 -18.88
CA GLY A 134 1.69 6.55 -19.02
C GLY A 134 2.45 6.31 -17.69
N VAL A 135 1.78 6.27 -16.53
CA VAL A 135 2.47 5.99 -15.25
C VAL A 135 2.86 4.51 -15.06
N GLY A 136 2.40 3.61 -15.93
CA GLY A 136 2.69 2.17 -15.88
C GLY A 136 1.61 1.37 -15.16
N LYS A 137 0.32 1.73 -15.30
CA LYS A 137 -0.81 0.98 -14.72
C LYS A 137 -0.85 -0.46 -15.21
N ASP A 138 -0.55 -0.70 -16.49
CA ASP A 138 -0.50 -2.02 -17.11
C ASP A 138 0.62 -2.91 -16.53
N GLU A 139 1.79 -2.35 -16.25
CA GLU A 139 2.89 -3.09 -15.62
C GLU A 139 2.54 -3.48 -14.17
N ILE A 140 1.85 -2.62 -13.42
CA ILE A 140 1.35 -2.95 -12.08
C ILE A 140 0.24 -4.00 -12.14
N ALA A 141 -0.65 -3.95 -13.13
CA ALA A 141 -1.66 -4.98 -13.32
C ALA A 141 -1.03 -6.35 -13.61
N ARG A 142 -0.01 -6.40 -14.49
CA ARG A 142 0.77 -7.61 -14.75
C ARG A 142 1.48 -8.12 -13.50
N PHE A 143 2.08 -7.22 -12.73
CA PHE A 143 2.73 -7.56 -11.46
C PHE A 143 1.73 -8.20 -10.48
N ILE A 144 0.53 -7.64 -10.31
CA ILE A 144 -0.52 -8.21 -9.46
C ILE A 144 -0.92 -9.61 -9.94
N HIS A 145 -1.13 -9.78 -11.25
CA HIS A 145 -1.48 -11.09 -11.82
C HIS A 145 -0.38 -12.12 -11.57
N GLN A 146 0.89 -11.80 -11.87
CA GLN A 146 2.03 -12.69 -11.74
C GLN A 146 2.29 -13.14 -10.29
N ASN A 147 1.91 -12.32 -9.31
CA ASN A 147 2.05 -12.64 -7.88
C ASN A 147 0.77 -13.20 -7.25
N SER A 148 -0.27 -13.48 -8.05
CA SER A 148 -1.55 -13.99 -7.58
C SER A 148 -1.63 -15.52 -7.66
N GLY A 149 -2.64 -16.08 -7.01
CA GLY A 149 -2.99 -17.51 -7.15
C GLY A 149 -3.39 -17.90 -8.58
N ARG A 150 -3.59 -16.92 -9.49
CA ARG A 150 -3.94 -17.11 -10.90
C ARG A 150 -2.77 -16.86 -11.84
N SER A 151 -1.53 -16.77 -11.34
CA SER A 151 -0.31 -16.46 -12.13
C SER A 151 -0.06 -17.41 -13.30
N ASN A 152 -0.45 -18.67 -13.17
CA ASN A 152 -0.35 -19.70 -14.23
C ASN A 152 -1.54 -19.70 -15.20
N ARG A 153 -2.50 -18.79 -15.03
CA ARG A 153 -3.69 -18.65 -15.87
C ARG A 153 -3.54 -17.46 -16.83
N ARG A 154 -4.52 -17.26 -17.69
CA ARG A 154 -4.47 -16.18 -18.68
C ARG A 154 -4.61 -14.80 -18.02
N PHE A 155 -3.81 -13.87 -18.50
CA PHE A 155 -3.97 -12.43 -18.29
C PHE A 155 -4.50 -11.82 -19.58
N VAL A 156 -5.73 -11.31 -19.54
CA VAL A 156 -6.43 -10.78 -20.71
C VAL A 156 -6.60 -9.27 -20.55
N PRO A 157 -5.74 -8.47 -21.19
CA PRO A 157 -5.87 -7.01 -21.18
C PRO A 157 -6.87 -6.55 -22.24
N ILE A 158 -7.67 -5.54 -21.90
CA ILE A 158 -8.53 -4.84 -22.83
C ILE A 158 -8.52 -3.34 -22.49
N ASN A 159 -8.37 -2.51 -23.54
CA ASN A 159 -8.46 -1.05 -23.40
C ASN A 159 -9.88 -0.60 -23.78
N CYS A 160 -10.57 0.05 -22.83
CA CYS A 160 -11.97 0.47 -22.99
C CYS A 160 -12.14 1.69 -23.91
N ALA A 161 -11.07 2.47 -24.14
CA ALA A 161 -11.08 3.66 -25.00
C ALA A 161 -10.76 3.37 -26.47
N ALA A 162 -10.20 2.20 -26.79
CA ALA A 162 -9.53 1.97 -28.07
C ALA A 162 -10.46 1.65 -29.25
N ILE A 163 -11.76 1.35 -29.01
CA ILE A 163 -12.68 0.82 -30.01
C ILE A 163 -14.12 1.35 -29.82
N THR A 164 -14.92 1.31 -30.88
CA THR A 164 -16.34 1.71 -30.81
C THR A 164 -17.11 0.80 -29.86
N GLU A 165 -18.17 1.33 -29.23
CA GLU A 165 -18.96 0.60 -28.22
C GLU A 165 -19.46 -0.76 -28.73
N SER A 166 -20.01 -0.82 -29.96
CA SER A 166 -20.54 -2.06 -30.53
C SER A 166 -19.44 -3.13 -30.75
N LEU A 167 -18.25 -2.70 -31.18
CA LEU A 167 -17.13 -3.61 -31.34
C LEU A 167 -16.57 -4.04 -30.01
N PHE A 168 -16.47 -3.12 -29.03
CA PHE A 168 -16.04 -3.43 -27.66
C PHE A 168 -16.98 -4.46 -27.02
N GLU A 169 -18.30 -4.27 -27.17
CA GLU A 169 -19.30 -5.22 -26.67
C GLU A 169 -19.12 -6.60 -27.28
N SER A 170 -19.00 -6.68 -28.61
CA SER A 170 -18.78 -7.94 -29.33
C SER A 170 -17.44 -8.63 -28.96
N GLU A 171 -16.37 -7.87 -28.74
CA GLU A 171 -15.08 -8.44 -28.31
C GLU A 171 -15.14 -8.91 -26.85
N LEU A 172 -15.73 -8.13 -25.96
CA LEU A 172 -15.78 -8.48 -24.54
C LEU A 172 -16.71 -9.65 -24.25
N PHE A 173 -17.97 -9.61 -24.77
CA PHE A 173 -18.98 -10.62 -24.48
C PHE A 173 -19.04 -11.74 -25.52
N GLY A 174 -18.39 -11.56 -26.68
CA GLY A 174 -18.58 -12.47 -27.82
C GLY A 174 -19.96 -12.30 -28.48
N HIS A 175 -20.19 -13.03 -29.55
CA HIS A 175 -21.47 -12.98 -30.25
C HIS A 175 -21.86 -14.33 -30.83
N GLU A 176 -23.17 -14.56 -30.91
CA GLU A 176 -23.74 -15.69 -31.62
C GLU A 176 -23.64 -15.48 -33.15
N GLY A 177 -23.70 -16.58 -33.92
CA GLY A 177 -23.71 -16.48 -35.37
C GLY A 177 -24.88 -15.64 -35.85
N HIS A 178 -24.62 -14.76 -36.84
CA HIS A 178 -25.62 -13.84 -37.40
C HIS A 178 -26.18 -12.77 -36.44
N ALA A 179 -25.50 -12.50 -35.32
CA ALA A 179 -25.97 -11.55 -34.31
C ALA A 179 -26.14 -10.10 -34.81
N PHE A 180 -25.38 -9.70 -35.85
CA PHE A 180 -25.46 -8.39 -36.51
C PHE A 180 -25.01 -8.44 -37.99
N THR A 181 -25.29 -7.39 -38.75
CA THR A 181 -24.84 -7.29 -40.15
C THR A 181 -23.33 -7.24 -40.24
N GLY A 182 -22.70 -8.34 -40.71
CA GLY A 182 -21.25 -8.54 -40.74
C GLY A 182 -20.74 -9.60 -39.75
N ALA A 183 -21.56 -10.10 -38.83
CA ALA A 183 -21.24 -11.28 -38.02
C ALA A 183 -21.22 -12.51 -38.92
N GLY A 184 -20.14 -13.30 -38.81
CA GLY A 184 -20.05 -14.59 -39.49
C GLY A 184 -21.11 -15.58 -39.00
N SER A 185 -21.24 -16.73 -39.69
CA SER A 185 -22.19 -17.77 -39.29
C SER A 185 -21.80 -18.56 -38.02
N LYS A 186 -20.60 -18.34 -37.49
CA LYS A 186 -20.06 -19.07 -36.35
C LYS A 186 -20.12 -18.20 -35.09
N VAL A 187 -20.33 -18.87 -33.95
CA VAL A 187 -20.20 -18.26 -32.62
C VAL A 187 -18.74 -17.81 -32.42
N LYS A 188 -18.56 -16.57 -31.95
CA LYS A 188 -17.26 -16.04 -31.55
C LYS A 188 -17.23 -15.88 -30.03
N PRO A 189 -16.40 -16.64 -29.30
CA PRO A 189 -16.25 -16.44 -27.85
C PRO A 189 -15.63 -15.08 -27.55
N GLY A 190 -16.05 -14.47 -26.41
CA GLY A 190 -15.57 -13.16 -25.98
C GLY A 190 -14.33 -13.23 -25.09
N LEU A 191 -13.77 -12.05 -24.79
CA LEU A 191 -12.60 -11.92 -23.90
C LEU A 191 -12.94 -12.34 -22.46
N LEU A 192 -14.19 -12.25 -22.03
CA LEU A 192 -14.64 -12.78 -20.72
C LEU A 192 -14.45 -14.28 -20.65
N GLU A 193 -14.81 -15.03 -21.71
CA GLU A 193 -14.59 -16.47 -21.79
C GLU A 193 -13.09 -16.80 -21.87
N ALA A 194 -12.32 -15.98 -22.61
CA ALA A 194 -10.87 -16.15 -22.71
C ALA A 194 -10.15 -15.90 -21.36
N ALA A 195 -10.75 -15.10 -20.49
CA ALA A 195 -10.24 -14.77 -19.15
C ALA A 195 -10.72 -15.75 -18.07
N ASP A 196 -11.54 -16.75 -18.41
CA ASP A 196 -12.09 -17.68 -17.45
C ASP A 196 -11.00 -18.38 -16.63
N HIS A 197 -11.21 -18.45 -15.30
CA HIS A 197 -10.22 -18.87 -14.30
C HIS A 197 -8.94 -18.03 -14.25
N GLY A 198 -8.85 -16.94 -15.03
CA GLY A 198 -7.71 -16.04 -15.15
C GLY A 198 -7.96 -14.65 -14.56
N THR A 199 -7.31 -13.67 -15.17
CA THR A 199 -7.42 -12.26 -14.79
C THR A 199 -7.81 -11.43 -16.02
N LEU A 200 -8.88 -10.66 -15.89
CA LEU A 200 -9.29 -9.63 -16.85
C LEU A 200 -8.71 -8.29 -16.39
N PHE A 201 -7.98 -7.60 -17.25
CA PHE A 201 -7.47 -6.26 -17.00
C PHE A 201 -8.22 -5.27 -17.90
N LEU A 202 -8.99 -4.36 -17.28
CA LEU A 202 -9.76 -3.32 -17.93
C LEU A 202 -8.99 -2.00 -17.79
N ASP A 203 -8.35 -1.56 -18.87
CA ASP A 203 -7.66 -0.26 -18.89
C ASP A 203 -8.61 0.85 -19.36
N GLU A 204 -8.46 2.02 -18.78
CA GLU A 204 -9.27 3.23 -19.01
C GLU A 204 -10.79 2.94 -18.81
N VAL A 205 -11.16 2.32 -17.68
CA VAL A 205 -12.55 1.93 -17.37
C VAL A 205 -13.51 3.14 -17.29
N GLY A 206 -12.99 4.35 -17.06
CA GLY A 206 -13.77 5.60 -17.07
C GLY A 206 -14.36 5.94 -18.45
N GLU A 207 -13.82 5.38 -19.53
CA GLU A 207 -14.29 5.63 -20.90
C GLU A 207 -15.48 4.74 -21.32
N LEU A 208 -15.91 3.82 -20.45
CA LEU A 208 -17.07 2.97 -20.74
C LEU A 208 -18.37 3.77 -20.79
N SER A 209 -19.22 3.49 -21.79
CA SER A 209 -20.58 4.03 -21.82
C SER A 209 -21.43 3.48 -20.65
N LEU A 210 -22.47 4.20 -20.25
CA LEU A 210 -23.36 3.78 -19.16
C LEU A 210 -24.01 2.41 -19.42
N ASN A 211 -24.28 2.07 -20.70
CA ASN A 211 -24.80 0.76 -21.08
C ASN A 211 -23.74 -0.35 -20.81
N MET A 212 -22.50 -0.11 -21.22
CA MET A 212 -21.41 -1.06 -20.97
C MET A 212 -21.08 -1.20 -19.49
N GLN A 213 -21.15 -0.10 -18.72
CA GLN A 213 -21.03 -0.13 -17.27
C GLN A 213 -22.07 -1.04 -16.60
N ALA A 214 -23.34 -0.99 -17.07
CA ALA A 214 -24.42 -1.86 -16.57
C ALA A 214 -24.14 -3.35 -16.85
N LYS A 215 -23.67 -3.66 -18.07
CA LYS A 215 -23.32 -5.04 -18.46
C LYS A 215 -22.12 -5.57 -17.68
N LEU A 216 -21.09 -4.73 -17.50
CA LEU A 216 -19.92 -5.10 -16.70
C LEU A 216 -20.30 -5.36 -15.23
N LEU A 217 -21.15 -4.52 -14.65
CA LEU A 217 -21.66 -4.70 -13.29
C LEU A 217 -22.37 -6.06 -13.14
N HIS A 218 -23.20 -6.44 -14.12
CA HIS A 218 -23.89 -7.73 -14.12
C HIS A 218 -22.88 -8.90 -14.05
N VAL A 219 -21.80 -8.83 -14.84
CA VAL A 219 -20.72 -9.84 -14.82
C VAL A 219 -20.06 -9.92 -13.44
N LEU A 220 -19.73 -8.76 -12.87
CA LEU A 220 -19.04 -8.68 -11.57
C LEU A 220 -19.91 -9.17 -10.40
N GLN A 221 -21.24 -9.06 -10.52
CA GLN A 221 -22.17 -9.50 -9.49
C GLN A 221 -22.56 -10.97 -9.62
N ASN A 222 -22.91 -11.38 -10.85
CA ASN A 222 -23.53 -12.69 -11.10
C ASN A 222 -22.53 -13.74 -11.61
N ARG A 223 -21.27 -13.33 -11.93
CA ARG A 223 -20.27 -14.19 -12.57
C ARG A 223 -20.78 -14.87 -13.84
N SER A 224 -21.70 -14.20 -14.53
CA SER A 224 -22.29 -14.69 -15.77
C SER A 224 -22.65 -13.53 -16.70
N PHE A 225 -22.74 -13.83 -17.99
CA PHE A 225 -23.17 -12.89 -19.01
C PHE A 225 -23.89 -13.63 -20.14
N ILE A 226 -24.47 -12.87 -21.07
CA ILE A 226 -25.09 -13.39 -22.28
C ILE A 226 -24.33 -12.84 -23.48
N ARG A 227 -23.97 -13.68 -24.46
CA ARG A 227 -23.35 -13.23 -25.72
C ARG A 227 -24.28 -12.31 -26.49
N VAL A 228 -23.70 -11.43 -27.30
CA VAL A 228 -24.48 -10.54 -28.17
C VAL A 228 -25.32 -11.38 -29.13
N GLY A 229 -26.63 -11.13 -29.17
CA GLY A 229 -27.59 -11.88 -29.98
C GLY A 229 -27.95 -13.26 -29.45
N GLY A 230 -27.44 -13.65 -28.27
CA GLY A 230 -27.77 -14.91 -27.61
C GLY A 230 -28.78 -14.76 -26.49
N ASN A 231 -29.23 -15.90 -25.91
CA ASN A 231 -30.13 -15.95 -24.78
C ASN A 231 -29.59 -16.85 -23.64
N GLU A 232 -28.53 -17.60 -23.90
CA GLU A 232 -27.96 -18.53 -22.90
C GLU A 232 -26.93 -17.84 -22.01
N PRO A 233 -27.01 -17.98 -20.67
CA PRO A 233 -26.04 -17.43 -19.77
C PRO A 233 -24.75 -18.26 -19.80
N VAL A 234 -23.62 -17.57 -19.94
CA VAL A 234 -22.26 -18.13 -19.86
C VAL A 234 -21.69 -17.80 -18.48
N GLN A 235 -21.31 -18.83 -17.72
CA GLN A 235 -20.67 -18.66 -16.42
C GLN A 235 -19.16 -18.43 -16.57
N VAL A 236 -18.60 -17.53 -15.74
CA VAL A 236 -17.15 -17.25 -15.73
C VAL A 236 -16.66 -16.99 -14.32
N ASP A 237 -15.48 -17.49 -14.01
CA ASP A 237 -14.76 -17.18 -12.79
C ASP A 237 -13.52 -16.34 -13.10
N ILE A 238 -13.67 -15.02 -13.08
CA ILE A 238 -12.61 -14.08 -13.42
C ILE A 238 -12.22 -13.21 -12.21
N ARG A 239 -10.93 -12.95 -12.09
CA ARG A 239 -10.42 -11.85 -11.28
C ARG A 239 -10.37 -10.59 -12.13
N VAL A 240 -10.84 -9.45 -11.60
CA VAL A 240 -10.82 -8.18 -12.34
C VAL A 240 -9.80 -7.22 -11.73
N ILE A 241 -8.96 -6.64 -12.60
CA ILE A 241 -8.13 -5.49 -12.31
C ILE A 241 -8.61 -4.38 -13.24
N ALA A 242 -9.01 -3.24 -12.69
CA ALA A 242 -9.43 -2.08 -13.46
C ALA A 242 -8.40 -0.95 -13.33
N ALA A 243 -8.26 -0.13 -14.36
CA ALA A 243 -7.38 1.01 -14.35
C ALA A 243 -8.06 2.24 -14.98
N THR A 244 -7.76 3.43 -14.49
CA THR A 244 -8.25 4.69 -15.07
C THR A 244 -7.34 5.87 -14.70
N ASN A 245 -7.34 6.89 -15.52
CA ASN A 245 -6.77 8.20 -15.27
C ASN A 245 -7.84 9.22 -14.81
N CYS A 246 -9.12 8.86 -14.89
CA CYS A 246 -10.24 9.73 -14.53
C CYS A 246 -10.53 9.68 -13.03
N ASP A 247 -11.08 10.77 -12.50
CA ASP A 247 -11.71 10.80 -11.19
C ASP A 247 -13.12 10.20 -11.28
N LEU A 248 -13.23 8.91 -10.89
CA LEU A 248 -14.50 8.20 -10.96
C LEU A 248 -15.54 8.76 -9.97
N GLU A 249 -15.14 9.34 -8.84
CA GLU A 249 -16.05 9.94 -7.86
C GLU A 249 -16.72 11.19 -8.48
N GLU A 250 -15.94 12.04 -9.12
CA GLU A 250 -16.46 13.19 -9.84
C GLU A 250 -17.38 12.75 -10.99
N MET A 251 -17.00 11.70 -11.73
CA MET A 251 -17.84 11.15 -12.80
C MET A 251 -19.18 10.58 -12.30
N VAL A 252 -19.21 10.00 -11.11
CA VAL A 252 -20.44 9.54 -10.44
C VAL A 252 -21.36 10.74 -10.13
N GLN A 253 -20.80 11.82 -9.55
CA GLN A 253 -21.56 13.05 -9.28
C GLN A 253 -22.13 13.68 -10.56
N GLN A 254 -21.37 13.61 -11.66
CA GLN A 254 -21.80 14.07 -12.99
C GLN A 254 -22.73 13.10 -13.72
N LYS A 255 -23.10 11.95 -13.12
CA LYS A 255 -23.91 10.88 -13.73
C LYS A 255 -23.30 10.29 -15.01
N ARG A 256 -21.99 10.38 -15.18
CA ARG A 256 -21.22 9.80 -16.28
C ARG A 256 -20.68 8.41 -15.93
N PHE A 257 -20.63 8.07 -14.65
CA PHE A 257 -20.27 6.76 -14.14
C PHE A 257 -21.31 6.29 -13.15
N ARG A 258 -21.63 4.98 -13.16
CA ARG A 258 -22.63 4.41 -12.25
C ARG A 258 -22.01 4.22 -10.86
N GLU A 259 -22.73 4.65 -9.84
CA GLU A 259 -22.32 4.53 -8.44
C GLU A 259 -22.14 3.07 -7.98
N ASP A 260 -23.04 2.19 -8.42
CA ASP A 260 -23.02 0.76 -8.10
C ASP A 260 -21.77 0.05 -8.68
N LEU A 261 -21.37 0.39 -9.90
CA LEU A 261 -20.15 -0.11 -10.53
C LEU A 261 -18.92 0.47 -9.84
N TYR A 262 -18.91 1.75 -9.49
CA TYR A 262 -17.81 2.40 -8.77
C TYR A 262 -17.48 1.64 -7.49
N TYR A 263 -18.45 1.40 -6.61
CA TYR A 263 -18.21 0.66 -5.36
C TYR A 263 -17.77 -0.79 -5.59
N ARG A 264 -18.17 -1.41 -6.70
CA ARG A 264 -17.75 -2.77 -7.04
C ARG A 264 -16.31 -2.83 -7.57
N LEU A 265 -15.82 -1.77 -8.21
CA LEU A 265 -14.44 -1.66 -8.69
C LEU A 265 -13.50 -1.12 -7.62
N ASN A 266 -13.94 -0.15 -6.83
CA ASN A 266 -13.13 0.54 -5.81
C ASN A 266 -13.02 -0.24 -4.49
N VAL A 267 -12.71 -1.54 -4.57
CA VAL A 267 -12.52 -2.40 -3.39
C VAL A 267 -11.10 -2.26 -2.85
N MET A 268 -10.10 -2.30 -3.73
CA MET A 268 -8.69 -2.15 -3.37
C MET A 268 -8.02 -1.11 -4.29
N PRO A 269 -8.13 0.19 -3.97
CA PRO A 269 -7.51 1.24 -4.76
C PRO A 269 -6.00 1.28 -4.60
N ILE A 270 -5.27 1.48 -5.71
CA ILE A 270 -3.83 1.69 -5.77
C ILE A 270 -3.57 2.97 -6.55
N HIS A 271 -3.05 3.99 -5.88
CA HIS A 271 -2.64 5.24 -6.51
C HIS A 271 -1.19 5.16 -6.98
N ILE A 272 -0.97 5.28 -8.28
CA ILE A 272 0.36 5.23 -8.89
C ILE A 272 0.84 6.67 -9.12
N PRO A 273 1.94 7.09 -8.47
CA PRO A 273 2.42 8.46 -8.60
C PRO A 273 2.99 8.72 -10.00
N PRO A 274 2.79 9.92 -10.57
CA PRO A 274 3.43 10.31 -11.82
C PRO A 274 4.94 10.40 -11.66
N LEU A 275 5.69 10.27 -12.77
CA LEU A 275 7.15 10.18 -12.76
C LEU A 275 7.83 11.39 -12.09
N ARG A 276 7.24 12.59 -12.23
CA ARG A 276 7.71 13.82 -11.54
C ARG A 276 7.66 13.75 -10.01
N LYS A 277 6.85 12.87 -9.41
CA LYS A 277 6.76 12.61 -7.97
C LYS A 277 7.64 11.43 -7.51
N ARG A 278 8.31 10.72 -8.46
CA ARG A 278 9.21 9.60 -8.20
C ARG A 278 10.54 9.80 -8.96
N LYS A 279 11.20 10.89 -8.66
CA LYS A 279 12.41 11.34 -9.37
C LYS A 279 13.55 10.32 -9.39
N ASN A 280 13.64 9.46 -8.36
CA ASN A 280 14.67 8.42 -8.29
C ASN A 280 14.48 7.31 -9.35
N ASP A 281 13.30 7.18 -9.95
CA ASP A 281 13.04 6.23 -11.02
C ASP A 281 13.48 6.77 -12.40
N ILE A 282 13.66 8.08 -12.56
CA ILE A 282 13.87 8.72 -13.87
C ILE A 282 15.13 8.18 -14.54
N ILE A 283 16.29 8.24 -13.86
CA ILE A 283 17.55 7.82 -14.43
C ILE A 283 17.62 6.31 -14.67
N PRO A 284 17.21 5.43 -13.73
CA PRO A 284 17.13 3.98 -13.97
C PRO A 284 16.23 3.61 -15.15
N LEU A 285 15.07 4.26 -15.30
CA LEU A 285 14.17 4.04 -16.43
C LEU A 285 14.80 4.49 -17.75
N ALA A 286 15.41 5.68 -17.78
CA ALA A 286 16.08 6.22 -18.94
C ALA A 286 17.24 5.29 -19.39
N GLN A 287 18.04 4.81 -18.44
CA GLN A 287 19.12 3.86 -18.73
C GLN A 287 18.59 2.54 -19.30
N HIS A 288 17.55 1.98 -18.70
CA HIS A 288 16.95 0.74 -19.20
C HIS A 288 16.45 0.86 -20.64
N PHE A 289 15.71 1.94 -20.95
CA PHE A 289 15.24 2.15 -22.33
C PHE A 289 16.40 2.39 -23.29
N LEU A 290 17.44 3.10 -22.85
CA LEU A 290 18.63 3.30 -23.65
C LEU A 290 19.32 1.97 -23.96
N ASP A 291 19.51 1.10 -22.95
CA ASP A 291 20.10 -0.20 -23.11
C ASP A 291 19.27 -1.11 -24.04
N TYR A 292 17.93 -1.09 -23.85
CA TYR A 292 17.01 -1.79 -24.74
C TYR A 292 17.15 -1.36 -26.20
N TYR A 293 17.18 -0.04 -26.46
CA TYR A 293 17.32 0.45 -27.84
C TYR A 293 18.74 0.28 -28.38
N ASN A 294 19.77 0.39 -27.55
CA ASN A 294 21.13 0.05 -27.93
C ASN A 294 21.23 -1.38 -28.43
N GLN A 295 20.67 -2.32 -27.68
CA GLN A 295 20.66 -3.75 -28.08
C GLN A 295 19.81 -3.99 -29.35
N LYS A 296 18.63 -3.36 -29.45
CA LYS A 296 17.71 -3.56 -30.58
C LYS A 296 18.23 -3.03 -31.90
N TYR A 297 18.99 -1.94 -31.87
CA TYR A 297 19.47 -1.24 -33.06
C TYR A 297 20.98 -1.24 -33.20
N ASP A 298 21.68 -2.04 -32.39
CA ASP A 298 23.17 -2.13 -32.37
C ASP A 298 23.83 -0.76 -32.16
N PHE A 299 23.25 0.05 -31.26
CA PHE A 299 23.81 1.33 -30.88
C PHE A 299 24.67 1.19 -29.61
N HIS A 300 25.64 2.10 -29.44
CA HIS A 300 26.50 2.16 -28.24
C HIS A 300 26.40 3.53 -27.55
N ARG A 301 25.19 4.04 -27.41
CA ARG A 301 24.92 5.35 -26.80
C ARG A 301 24.95 5.26 -25.28
N LYS A 302 25.34 6.38 -24.63
CA LYS A 302 25.35 6.51 -23.15
C LYS A 302 24.69 7.81 -22.75
N LEU A 303 24.07 7.84 -21.55
CA LEU A 303 23.56 9.08 -20.96
C LEU A 303 24.74 9.94 -20.53
N SER A 304 24.80 11.19 -21.01
CA SER A 304 25.78 12.16 -20.53
C SER A 304 25.32 12.74 -19.17
N PRO A 305 26.25 13.25 -18.34
CA PRO A 305 25.87 13.94 -17.10
C PRO A 305 24.91 15.12 -17.32
N ALA A 306 25.10 15.87 -18.42
CA ALA A 306 24.21 16.95 -18.81
C ALA A 306 22.79 16.47 -19.14
N THR A 307 22.66 15.33 -19.83
CA THR A 307 21.37 14.68 -20.12
C THR A 307 20.69 14.23 -18.82
N CYS A 308 21.44 13.59 -17.92
CA CYS A 308 20.90 13.17 -16.62
C CYS A 308 20.37 14.36 -15.81
N PHE A 309 21.11 15.47 -15.79
CA PHE A 309 20.68 16.70 -15.12
C PHE A 309 19.41 17.28 -15.75
N ALA A 310 19.33 17.32 -17.08
CA ALA A 310 18.14 17.83 -17.78
C ALA A 310 16.89 16.96 -17.57
N LEU A 311 17.05 15.66 -17.37
CA LEU A 311 15.91 14.75 -17.08
C LEU A 311 15.34 14.90 -15.66
N LEU A 312 16.13 15.43 -14.70
CA LEU A 312 15.73 15.58 -13.30
C LEU A 312 15.07 16.94 -12.99
N ASN A 313 15.24 17.92 -13.86
CA ASN A 313 14.69 19.28 -13.76
C ASN A 313 13.51 19.48 -14.69
#